data_c76e258a1657b6f326b4036a1fc3e826
#
_entry.id   c76e258a1657b6f326b4036a1fc3e826
#
_cell.length_a   1.000
_cell.length_b   1.000
_cell.length_c   1.000
_cell.angle_alpha   90.00
_cell.angle_beta   90.00
_cell.angle_gamma   90.00
#
_symmetry.space_group_name_H-M   'P 1'
#
loop_
_entity.id
_entity.type
_entity.pdbx_description
1 polymer ?
#
loop_
_entity_poly.entity_id
_entity_poly.type
_entity_poly.pdbx_seq_one_letter_code
_entity_poly.pdbx_strand_id
1 'polypeptide(L)'
;MDNYKTLLNSFAITEEISEDQYTQLEDLTTGVRANTYISPGSYYIIDFYKMEFYHVFENHCFLCGYTPQEVRRMGFDFYLKCIPKNEAPMLFEITRAGFERFNQLPEQDKMEYSLYYNFHLKKESFKILVNQRIAPLKLCHGKLWLALCVMTPAACNETGRVFLRKHQGIPSAFFYSLKEKAWSEITFITLSEIEKQVIFCGLKGMSLQETAEEICRGVDAVKKVRRNLLKKSGTKNFRSFCQLCLQHHLI
;
A
#
# COMPACT_ATOMS: atom_id res chain seq x y z
N MET A 1 18.29 -8.79 14.59
CA MET A 1 17.08 -9.63 14.45
C MET A 1 16.09 -9.39 15.57
N ASP A 2 16.54 -9.28 16.79
CA ASP A 2 15.65 -9.09 17.96
C ASP A 2 14.82 -7.79 17.93
N ASN A 3 15.38 -6.71 17.37
CA ASN A 3 14.71 -5.40 17.38
C ASN A 3 13.38 -5.32 16.59
N TYR A 4 13.20 -6.07 15.49
CA TYR A 4 11.93 -5.99 14.72
C TYR A 4 10.81 -6.79 15.39
N LYS A 5 11.13 -7.98 15.89
CA LYS A 5 10.15 -8.78 16.67
C LYS A 5 9.79 -8.05 17.97
N THR A 6 10.77 -7.46 18.64
CA THR A 6 10.53 -6.65 19.84
C THR A 6 9.63 -5.45 19.54
N LEU A 7 9.85 -4.77 18.42
CA LEU A 7 8.98 -3.68 17.97
C LEU A 7 7.55 -4.15 17.74
N LEU A 8 7.36 -5.24 16.99
CA LEU A 8 6.02 -5.77 16.72
C LEU A 8 5.32 -6.21 18.02
N ASN A 9 6.05 -6.85 18.93
CA ASN A 9 5.51 -7.27 20.22
C ASN A 9 5.05 -6.09 21.08
N SER A 10 5.62 -4.89 20.92
CA SER A 10 5.15 -3.70 21.63
C SER A 10 3.74 -3.25 21.23
N PHE A 11 3.25 -3.71 20.08
CA PHE A 11 1.90 -3.44 19.59
C PHE A 11 0.97 -4.66 19.71
N ALA A 12 1.43 -5.74 20.32
CA ALA A 12 0.67 -6.98 20.47
C ALA A 12 -0.66 -6.76 21.19
N ILE A 13 -1.63 -7.56 20.81
CA ILE A 13 -2.91 -7.69 21.51
C ILE A 13 -2.66 -8.53 22.76
N THR A 14 -3.10 -8.03 23.90
CA THR A 14 -2.95 -8.69 25.21
C THR A 14 -4.19 -9.48 25.60
N GLU A 15 -5.33 -9.14 25.01
CA GLU A 15 -6.60 -9.78 25.20
C GLU A 15 -6.65 -11.11 24.44
N GLU A 16 -7.23 -12.14 25.06
CA GLU A 16 -7.34 -13.47 24.46
C GLU A 16 -8.31 -13.47 23.26
N ILE A 17 -7.87 -14.05 22.16
CA ILE A 17 -8.69 -14.31 20.97
C ILE A 17 -8.94 -15.80 20.90
N SER A 18 -10.22 -16.20 21.01
CA SER A 18 -10.62 -17.60 21.06
C SER A 18 -10.51 -18.29 19.70
N GLU A 19 -10.36 -19.61 19.69
CA GLU A 19 -10.36 -20.40 18.47
C GLU A 19 -11.70 -20.30 17.70
N ASP A 20 -12.83 -20.09 18.39
CA ASP A 20 -14.13 -19.86 17.73
C ASP A 20 -14.12 -18.58 16.86
N GLN A 21 -13.40 -17.55 17.29
CA GLN A 21 -13.23 -16.33 16.50
C GLN A 21 -12.39 -16.60 15.23
N TYR A 22 -11.44 -17.53 15.27
CA TYR A 22 -10.68 -17.96 14.11
C TYR A 22 -11.50 -18.80 13.14
N THR A 23 -12.40 -19.65 13.64
CA THR A 23 -13.28 -20.49 12.79
C THR A 23 -14.15 -19.63 11.85
N GLN A 24 -14.51 -18.42 12.27
CA GLN A 24 -15.29 -17.46 11.47
C GLN A 24 -14.48 -16.74 10.38
N LEU A 25 -13.18 -17.05 10.24
CA LEU A 25 -12.30 -16.38 9.25
C LEU A 25 -12.27 -17.05 7.87
N GLU A 26 -12.90 -18.21 7.71
CA GLU A 26 -12.87 -18.95 6.44
C GLU A 26 -13.56 -18.16 5.31
N ASP A 27 -14.72 -17.57 5.58
CA ASP A 27 -15.44 -16.72 4.63
C ASP A 27 -14.61 -15.49 4.21
N LEU A 28 -13.92 -14.87 5.16
CA LEU A 28 -13.03 -13.73 4.93
C LEU A 28 -11.89 -14.13 3.97
N THR A 29 -11.25 -15.27 4.22
CA THR A 29 -10.17 -15.78 3.38
C THR A 29 -10.68 -16.10 1.97
N THR A 30 -11.88 -16.65 1.85
CA THR A 30 -12.54 -16.94 0.56
C THR A 30 -12.81 -15.64 -0.22
N GLY A 31 -13.32 -14.61 0.43
CA GLY A 31 -13.54 -13.30 -0.20
C GLY A 31 -12.24 -12.64 -0.70
N VAL A 32 -11.17 -12.70 0.09
CA VAL A 32 -9.84 -12.22 -0.34
C VAL A 32 -9.31 -13.05 -1.50
N ARG A 33 -9.48 -14.38 -1.49
CA ARG A 33 -9.09 -15.27 -2.59
C ARG A 33 -9.74 -14.86 -3.90
N ALA A 34 -11.05 -14.60 -3.90
CA ALA A 34 -11.76 -14.14 -5.10
C ALA A 34 -11.12 -12.85 -5.67
N ASN A 35 -10.72 -11.93 -4.80
CA ASN A 35 -10.06 -10.70 -5.22
C ASN A 35 -8.70 -10.94 -5.88
N THR A 36 -7.96 -11.99 -5.49
CA THR A 36 -6.65 -12.31 -6.12
C THR A 36 -6.78 -12.71 -7.59
N TYR A 37 -7.95 -13.14 -8.05
CA TYR A 37 -8.19 -13.51 -9.44
C TYR A 37 -8.47 -12.32 -10.35
N ILE A 38 -8.97 -11.22 -9.80
CA ILE A 38 -9.41 -10.05 -10.57
C ILE A 38 -8.48 -8.84 -10.44
N SER A 39 -7.66 -8.80 -9.39
CA SER A 39 -6.73 -7.68 -9.15
C SER A 39 -5.28 -8.17 -9.13
N PRO A 40 -4.37 -7.55 -9.91
CA PRO A 40 -2.96 -7.92 -9.88
C PRO A 40 -2.32 -7.56 -8.54
N GLY A 41 -1.44 -8.42 -8.05
CA GLY A 41 -0.69 -8.20 -6.81
C GLY A 41 -0.41 -9.49 -6.05
N SER A 42 0.44 -9.43 -5.05
CA SER A 42 0.61 -10.48 -4.06
C SER A 42 -0.17 -10.15 -2.81
N TYR A 43 -1.03 -11.08 -2.41
CA TYR A 43 -1.96 -10.93 -1.29
C TYR A 43 -1.55 -11.83 -0.14
N TYR A 44 -1.64 -11.32 1.07
CA TYR A 44 -1.48 -12.11 2.29
C TYR A 44 -2.19 -11.42 3.47
N ILE A 45 -2.50 -12.21 4.49
CA ILE A 45 -3.13 -11.74 5.71
C ILE A 45 -2.12 -11.92 6.85
N ILE A 46 -1.88 -10.84 7.60
CA ILE A 46 -1.06 -10.87 8.81
C ILE A 46 -1.98 -10.96 10.03
N ASP A 47 -1.63 -11.85 10.94
CA ASP A 47 -2.18 -11.94 12.28
C ASP A 47 -1.21 -11.27 13.27
N PHE A 48 -1.61 -10.12 13.82
CA PHE A 48 -0.83 -9.38 14.79
C PHE A 48 -1.04 -9.86 16.24
N TYR A 49 -1.97 -10.80 16.47
CA TYR A 49 -2.08 -11.51 17.74
C TYR A 49 -1.11 -12.67 17.81
N LYS A 50 -1.12 -13.58 16.82
CA LYS A 50 -0.18 -14.70 16.71
C LYS A 50 1.20 -14.30 16.17
N MET A 51 1.36 -13.06 15.69
CA MET A 51 2.58 -12.54 15.05
C MET A 51 3.07 -13.40 13.88
N GLU A 52 2.17 -13.79 13.00
CA GLU A 52 2.44 -14.65 11.86
C GLU A 52 1.70 -14.24 10.59
N PHE A 53 2.06 -14.84 9.46
CA PHE A 53 1.22 -14.80 8.26
C PHE A 53 0.06 -15.79 8.43
N TYR A 54 -1.13 -15.29 8.71
CA TYR A 54 -2.34 -16.11 8.79
C TYR A 54 -2.61 -16.84 7.49
N HIS A 55 -2.53 -16.15 6.36
CA HIS A 55 -2.66 -16.73 5.03
C HIS A 55 -1.76 -16.02 4.02
N VAL A 56 -1.16 -16.78 3.08
CA VAL A 56 -0.40 -16.27 1.93
C VAL A 56 -1.00 -16.88 0.69
N PHE A 57 -1.52 -16.03 -0.20
CA PHE A 57 -2.16 -16.49 -1.43
C PHE A 57 -1.13 -16.77 -2.51
N GLU A 58 -1.46 -17.72 -3.42
CA GLU A 58 -0.64 -18.03 -4.59
C GLU A 58 -0.64 -16.85 -5.56
N ASN A 59 0.39 -16.05 -5.47
CA ASN A 59 0.75 -15.06 -6.47
C ASN A 59 2.27 -14.86 -6.42
N HIS A 60 2.95 -15.43 -7.39
CA HIS A 60 4.39 -15.61 -7.34
C HIS A 60 5.22 -14.35 -7.62
N CYS A 61 4.62 -13.26 -8.11
CA CYS A 61 5.37 -12.09 -8.57
C CYS A 61 6.26 -11.47 -7.48
N PHE A 62 5.81 -11.46 -6.23
CA PHE A 62 6.48 -10.75 -5.13
C PHE A 62 6.93 -11.63 -3.97
N LEU A 63 6.74 -12.95 -4.08
CA LEU A 63 7.19 -13.91 -3.06
C LEU A 63 8.69 -14.22 -3.15
N CYS A 64 9.45 -13.50 -3.97
CA CYS A 64 10.88 -13.68 -4.16
C CYS A 64 11.25 -15.13 -4.52
N GLY A 65 10.38 -15.84 -5.27
CA GLY A 65 10.57 -17.25 -5.65
C GLY A 65 10.41 -18.26 -4.51
N TYR A 66 9.88 -17.86 -3.36
CA TYR A 66 9.42 -18.78 -2.31
C TYR A 66 7.97 -19.18 -2.55
N THR A 67 7.61 -20.38 -2.08
CA THR A 67 6.22 -20.82 -2.04
C THR A 67 5.46 -20.13 -0.90
N PRO A 68 4.12 -20.04 -0.96
CA PRO A 68 3.31 -19.53 0.14
C PRO A 68 3.59 -20.24 1.48
N GLN A 69 3.81 -21.56 1.45
CA GLN A 69 4.12 -22.36 2.64
C GLN A 69 5.49 -22.00 3.25
N GLU A 70 6.49 -21.76 2.40
CA GLU A 70 7.82 -21.31 2.87
C GLU A 70 7.73 -19.92 3.51
N VAL A 71 7.00 -18.98 2.89
CA VAL A 71 6.80 -17.64 3.45
C VAL A 71 6.08 -17.71 4.79
N ARG A 72 5.02 -18.53 4.92
CA ARG A 72 4.33 -18.73 6.21
C ARG A 72 5.28 -19.28 7.28
N ARG A 73 6.12 -20.29 6.95
CA ARG A 73 7.10 -20.84 7.90
C ARG A 73 8.16 -19.82 8.31
N MET A 74 8.60 -18.97 7.39
CA MET A 74 9.57 -17.91 7.72
C MET A 74 8.96 -16.82 8.61
N GLY A 75 7.64 -16.61 8.52
CA GLY A 75 7.01 -15.48 9.19
C GLY A 75 7.67 -14.16 8.80
N PHE A 76 7.82 -13.24 9.74
CA PHE A 76 8.43 -11.94 9.48
C PHE A 76 9.91 -11.98 9.07
N ASP A 77 10.60 -13.11 9.27
CA ASP A 77 11.97 -13.29 8.76
C ASP A 77 12.03 -13.29 7.21
N PHE A 78 10.90 -13.52 6.53
CA PHE A 78 10.77 -13.33 5.09
C PHE A 78 11.20 -11.91 4.67
N TYR A 79 10.69 -10.89 5.36
CA TYR A 79 11.06 -9.51 5.06
C TYR A 79 12.56 -9.27 5.26
N LEU A 80 13.13 -9.78 6.35
CA LEU A 80 14.57 -9.61 6.64
C LEU A 80 15.45 -10.29 5.60
N LYS A 81 14.98 -11.38 4.97
CA LYS A 81 15.69 -12.09 3.89
C LYS A 81 15.54 -11.39 2.53
N CYS A 82 14.35 -10.85 2.25
CA CYS A 82 13.99 -10.33 0.93
C CYS A 82 14.14 -8.81 0.79
N ILE A 83 14.41 -8.07 1.87
CA ILE A 83 14.63 -6.62 1.83
C ILE A 83 16.14 -6.33 1.82
N PRO A 84 16.61 -5.37 1.02
CA PRO A 84 17.99 -4.89 1.10
C PRO A 84 18.34 -4.45 2.52
N LYS A 85 19.51 -4.87 3.03
CA LYS A 85 19.93 -4.59 4.42
C LYS A 85 19.90 -3.11 4.78
N ASN A 86 20.20 -2.23 3.81
CA ASN A 86 20.19 -0.78 4.00
C ASN A 86 18.76 -0.20 4.06
N GLU A 87 17.72 -0.95 3.68
CA GLU A 87 16.31 -0.52 3.77
C GLU A 87 15.59 -1.06 5.02
N ALA A 88 16.15 -2.05 5.71
CA ALA A 88 15.55 -2.60 6.92
C ALA A 88 15.28 -1.56 8.03
N PRO A 89 16.21 -0.62 8.34
CA PRO A 89 15.92 0.43 9.33
C PRO A 89 14.74 1.33 8.94
N MET A 90 14.60 1.62 7.63
CA MET A 90 13.47 2.37 7.09
C MET A 90 12.15 1.62 7.33
N LEU A 91 12.12 0.32 7.06
CA LEU A 91 10.91 -0.50 7.27
C LEU A 91 10.51 -0.54 8.76
N PHE A 92 11.47 -0.66 9.66
CA PHE A 92 11.22 -0.63 11.10
C PHE A 92 10.61 0.69 11.54
N GLU A 93 11.14 1.80 11.03
CA GLU A 93 10.62 3.13 11.31
C GLU A 93 9.19 3.31 10.76
N ILE A 94 8.93 2.85 9.53
CA ILE A 94 7.59 2.88 8.92
C ILE A 94 6.59 2.08 9.75
N THR A 95 6.99 0.87 10.19
CA THR A 95 6.14 0.00 11.01
C THR A 95 5.81 0.68 12.34
N ARG A 96 6.81 1.21 13.03
CA ARG A 96 6.63 1.94 14.30
C ARG A 96 5.67 3.11 14.13
N ALA A 97 5.98 4.00 13.19
CA ALA A 97 5.18 5.22 12.96
C ALA A 97 3.75 4.88 12.51
N GLY A 98 3.59 3.85 11.67
CA GLY A 98 2.29 3.38 11.21
C GLY A 98 1.40 2.88 12.36
N PHE A 99 1.92 2.02 13.22
CA PHE A 99 1.18 1.51 14.38
C PHE A 99 0.87 2.62 15.39
N GLU A 100 1.84 3.46 15.73
CA GLU A 100 1.62 4.58 16.66
C GLU A 100 0.51 5.49 16.14
N ARG A 101 0.53 5.85 14.86
CA ARG A 101 -0.51 6.69 14.26
C ARG A 101 -1.87 6.00 14.21
N PHE A 102 -1.89 4.72 13.81
CA PHE A 102 -3.12 3.92 13.75
C PHE A 102 -3.79 3.82 15.13
N ASN A 103 -3.01 3.62 16.19
CA ASN A 103 -3.54 3.54 17.55
C ASN A 103 -4.15 4.85 18.04
N GLN A 104 -3.69 6.00 17.52
CA GLN A 104 -4.22 7.34 17.82
C GLN A 104 -5.51 7.67 17.07
N LEU A 105 -5.89 6.89 16.05
CA LEU A 105 -7.14 7.13 15.31
C LEU A 105 -8.35 6.80 16.19
N PRO A 106 -9.49 7.54 16.00
CA PRO A 106 -10.75 7.16 16.59
C PRO A 106 -11.12 5.71 16.21
N GLU A 107 -11.58 4.92 17.17
CA GLU A 107 -11.84 3.49 16.95
C GLU A 107 -12.83 3.24 15.80
N GLN A 108 -13.90 4.03 15.72
CA GLN A 108 -14.91 3.94 14.68
C GLN A 108 -14.37 4.19 13.26
N ASP A 109 -13.27 4.92 13.15
CA ASP A 109 -12.67 5.28 11.85
C ASP A 109 -11.56 4.29 11.41
N LYS A 110 -11.01 3.50 12.33
CA LYS A 110 -9.81 2.67 12.07
C LYS A 110 -9.95 1.74 10.87
N MET A 111 -11.14 1.16 10.66
CA MET A 111 -11.41 0.27 9.53
C MET A 111 -11.41 0.97 8.17
N GLU A 112 -11.48 2.30 8.16
CA GLU A 112 -11.50 3.11 6.94
C GLU A 112 -10.11 3.54 6.46
N TYR A 113 -9.06 3.24 7.24
CA TYR A 113 -7.70 3.65 6.90
C TYR A 113 -6.89 2.51 6.31
N SER A 114 -5.96 2.85 5.42
CA SER A 114 -4.89 1.95 5.01
C SER A 114 -3.55 2.66 4.95
N LEU A 115 -2.49 1.90 5.20
CA LEU A 115 -1.10 2.34 5.16
C LEU A 115 -0.49 1.95 3.82
N TYR A 116 0.23 2.87 3.19
CA TYR A 116 0.94 2.69 1.91
C TYR A 116 2.39 3.07 2.08
N TYR A 117 3.30 2.28 1.56
CA TYR A 117 4.72 2.63 1.46
C TYR A 117 5.46 1.80 0.42
N ASN A 118 6.64 2.26 0.01
CA ASN A 118 7.43 1.61 -1.02
C ASN A 118 8.76 1.11 -0.43
N PHE A 119 9.16 -0.09 -0.84
CA PHE A 119 10.47 -0.66 -0.53
C PHE A 119 10.88 -1.65 -1.61
N HIS A 120 12.16 -2.04 -1.63
CA HIS A 120 12.62 -3.05 -2.55
C HIS A 120 12.49 -4.46 -1.98
N LEU A 121 12.01 -5.36 -2.82
CA LEU A 121 12.23 -6.79 -2.64
C LEU A 121 13.45 -7.23 -3.46
N LYS A 122 14.28 -8.07 -2.88
CA LYS A 122 15.51 -8.58 -3.49
C LYS A 122 15.67 -10.07 -3.21
N LYS A 123 15.98 -10.84 -4.27
CA LYS A 123 16.51 -12.21 -4.16
C LYS A 123 17.53 -12.41 -5.27
N GLU A 124 18.76 -12.80 -4.91
CA GLU A 124 19.87 -12.96 -5.86
C GLU A 124 20.10 -11.70 -6.72
N SER A 125 19.95 -11.82 -8.06
CA SER A 125 20.05 -10.69 -9.01
C SER A 125 18.74 -9.92 -9.17
N PHE A 126 17.62 -10.45 -8.68
CA PHE A 126 16.32 -9.81 -8.80
C PHE A 126 16.14 -8.71 -7.74
N LYS A 127 15.77 -7.52 -8.19
CA LYS A 127 15.42 -6.39 -7.32
C LYS A 127 14.25 -5.63 -7.94
N ILE A 128 13.17 -5.48 -7.21
CA ILE A 128 11.98 -4.74 -7.65
C ILE A 128 11.51 -3.79 -6.55
N LEU A 129 11.16 -2.56 -6.93
CA LEU A 129 10.48 -1.63 -6.05
C LEU A 129 8.99 -1.95 -6.02
N VAL A 130 8.48 -2.26 -4.85
CA VAL A 130 7.07 -2.58 -4.61
C VAL A 130 6.38 -1.51 -3.78
N ASN A 131 5.09 -1.37 -3.98
CA ASN A 131 4.19 -0.65 -3.10
C ASN A 131 3.46 -1.66 -2.22
N GLN A 132 3.65 -1.55 -0.93
CA GLN A 132 2.93 -2.27 0.10
C GLN A 132 1.71 -1.47 0.52
N ARG A 133 0.57 -2.14 0.60
CA ARG A 133 -0.66 -1.61 1.18
C ARG A 133 -1.09 -2.52 2.31
N ILE A 134 -1.50 -1.92 3.42
CA ILE A 134 -1.98 -2.63 4.60
C ILE A 134 -3.31 -2.02 4.99
N ALA A 135 -4.36 -2.83 5.01
CA ALA A 135 -5.69 -2.43 5.43
C ALA A 135 -6.17 -3.34 6.57
N PRO A 136 -6.82 -2.82 7.61
CA PRO A 136 -7.39 -3.64 8.66
C PRO A 136 -8.50 -4.53 8.12
N LEU A 137 -8.53 -5.78 8.55
CA LEU A 137 -9.60 -6.75 8.29
C LEU A 137 -10.43 -7.00 9.54
N LYS A 138 -9.76 -7.06 10.70
CA LYS A 138 -10.41 -7.18 12.01
C LYS A 138 -9.64 -6.41 13.07
N LEU A 139 -10.38 -5.85 14.00
CA LEU A 139 -9.85 -5.25 15.23
C LEU A 139 -10.24 -6.14 16.43
N CYS A 140 -9.43 -6.07 17.47
CA CYS A 140 -9.74 -6.60 18.79
C CYS A 140 -9.52 -5.47 19.80
N HIS A 141 -10.58 -5.03 20.47
CA HIS A 141 -10.56 -3.91 21.42
C HIS A 141 -9.84 -2.66 20.87
N GLY A 142 -10.18 -2.28 19.64
CA GLY A 142 -9.59 -1.13 18.95
C GLY A 142 -8.14 -1.29 18.47
N LYS A 143 -7.51 -2.45 18.71
CA LYS A 143 -6.17 -2.81 18.20
C LYS A 143 -6.28 -3.63 16.91
N LEU A 144 -5.30 -3.51 16.03
CA LEU A 144 -5.25 -4.24 14.77
C LEU A 144 -4.99 -5.74 15.03
N TRP A 145 -6.00 -6.59 14.78
CA TRP A 145 -5.86 -8.04 14.88
C TRP A 145 -5.40 -8.63 13.54
N LEU A 146 -6.24 -8.51 12.50
CA LEU A 146 -5.91 -9.02 11.17
C LEU A 146 -5.79 -7.87 10.18
N ALA A 147 -4.79 -7.93 9.34
CA ALA A 147 -4.61 -7.00 8.24
C ALA A 147 -4.46 -7.70 6.90
N LEU A 148 -5.16 -7.21 5.89
CA LEU A 148 -4.91 -7.54 4.49
C LEU A 148 -3.70 -6.74 4.01
N CYS A 149 -2.75 -7.45 3.46
CA CYS A 149 -1.57 -6.88 2.82
C CYS A 149 -1.59 -7.18 1.33
N VAL A 150 -1.34 -6.16 0.53
CA VAL A 150 -1.26 -6.26 -0.93
C VAL A 150 0.03 -5.61 -1.40
N MET A 151 0.85 -6.35 -2.15
CA MET A 151 2.03 -5.82 -2.82
C MET A 151 1.81 -5.73 -4.32
N THR A 152 2.14 -4.58 -4.90
CA THR A 152 2.14 -4.34 -6.34
C THR A 152 3.43 -3.64 -6.76
N PRO A 153 3.81 -3.63 -8.05
CA PRO A 153 4.90 -2.76 -8.51
C PRO A 153 4.64 -1.32 -8.11
N ALA A 154 5.66 -0.61 -7.63
CA ALA A 154 5.52 0.79 -7.27
C ALA A 154 5.33 1.68 -8.50
N ALA A 155 4.43 2.66 -8.43
CA ALA A 155 4.19 3.63 -9.50
C ALA A 155 5.29 4.71 -9.61
N CYS A 156 6.17 4.82 -8.61
CA CYS A 156 7.28 5.77 -8.59
C CYS A 156 8.59 5.06 -8.24
N ASN A 157 9.72 5.73 -8.43
CA ASN A 157 11.06 5.17 -8.20
C ASN A 157 11.66 5.57 -6.84
N GLU A 158 10.82 5.86 -5.85
CA GLU A 158 11.25 6.32 -4.53
C GLU A 158 10.83 5.32 -3.46
N THR A 159 11.77 4.92 -2.60
CA THR A 159 11.50 4.15 -1.39
C THR A 159 10.88 5.02 -0.30
N GLY A 160 10.26 4.39 0.67
CA GLY A 160 9.55 5.11 1.71
C GLY A 160 8.17 5.56 1.23
N ARG A 161 7.98 6.85 0.95
CA ARG A 161 6.71 7.47 0.54
C ARG A 161 5.52 6.91 1.33
N VAL A 162 5.54 7.18 2.64
CA VAL A 162 4.59 6.59 3.57
C VAL A 162 3.33 7.44 3.65
N PHE A 163 2.18 6.82 3.42
CA PHE A 163 0.87 7.46 3.52
C PHE A 163 -0.07 6.62 4.38
N LEU A 164 -0.79 7.27 5.26
CA LEU A 164 -1.97 6.70 5.92
C LEU A 164 -3.19 7.41 5.36
N ARG A 165 -4.04 6.69 4.63
CA ARG A 165 -5.16 7.25 3.87
C ARG A 165 -6.49 6.82 4.45
N LYS A 166 -7.43 7.77 4.59
CA LYS A 166 -8.85 7.51 4.84
C LYS A 166 -9.57 7.26 3.51
N HIS A 167 -10.39 6.20 3.44
CA HIS A 167 -11.09 5.80 2.22
C HIS A 167 -12.48 6.41 2.08
N GLN A 168 -13.12 6.78 3.18
CA GLN A 168 -14.46 7.37 3.17
C GLN A 168 -14.40 8.87 3.48
N GLY A 169 -15.38 9.61 2.95
CA GLY A 169 -15.49 11.06 3.12
C GLY A 169 -14.57 11.88 2.20
N ILE A 170 -14.14 13.04 2.66
CA ILE A 170 -13.22 13.91 1.92
C ILE A 170 -11.86 13.19 1.81
N PRO A 171 -11.30 13.06 0.58
CA PRO A 171 -10.02 12.41 0.40
C PRO A 171 -8.93 13.12 1.19
N SER A 172 -8.55 12.56 2.32
CA SER A 172 -7.46 13.05 3.17
C SER A 172 -6.46 11.93 3.42
N ALA A 173 -5.23 12.30 3.62
CA ALA A 173 -4.19 11.37 4.03
C ALA A 173 -3.18 12.07 4.93
N PHE A 174 -2.50 11.27 5.71
CA PHE A 174 -1.31 11.68 6.44
C PHE A 174 -0.09 11.17 5.67
N PHE A 175 0.86 12.05 5.45
CA PHE A 175 2.18 11.72 4.91
C PHE A 175 3.20 11.66 6.05
N TYR A 176 4.00 10.62 6.08
CA TYR A 176 5.10 10.49 7.04
C TYR A 176 6.43 10.86 6.40
N SER A 177 7.08 11.89 6.94
CA SER A 177 8.44 12.25 6.56
C SER A 177 9.44 11.38 7.32
N LEU A 178 10.11 10.46 6.63
CA LEU A 178 11.19 9.64 7.22
C LEU A 178 12.36 10.48 7.71
N LYS A 179 12.59 11.65 7.11
CA LYS A 179 13.66 12.58 7.51
C LYS A 179 13.32 13.30 8.80
N GLU A 180 12.08 13.81 8.91
CA GLU A 180 11.63 14.61 10.05
C GLU A 180 10.99 13.77 11.14
N LYS A 181 10.74 12.48 10.86
CA LYS A 181 10.04 11.53 11.74
C LYS A 181 8.71 12.07 12.24
N ALA A 182 7.95 12.70 11.36
CA ALA A 182 6.69 13.35 11.68
C ALA A 182 5.62 13.11 10.62
N TRP A 183 4.37 13.03 11.07
CA TRP A 183 3.19 12.99 10.23
C TRP A 183 2.71 14.41 9.92
N SER A 184 2.37 14.65 8.66
CA SER A 184 1.67 15.86 8.21
C SER A 184 0.40 15.45 7.49
N GLU A 185 -0.68 16.18 7.74
CA GLU A 185 -1.92 16.00 6.97
C GLU A 185 -1.74 16.58 5.57
N ILE A 186 -2.19 15.84 4.57
CA ILE A 186 -2.17 16.29 3.18
C ILE A 186 -3.56 16.12 2.57
N THR A 187 -3.95 17.06 1.74
CA THR A 187 -5.15 16.96 0.92
C THR A 187 -4.75 16.40 -0.44
N PHE A 188 -5.43 15.35 -0.89
CA PHE A 188 -5.23 14.84 -2.24
C PHE A 188 -5.65 15.86 -3.29
N ILE A 189 -4.97 15.79 -4.44
CA ILE A 189 -5.29 16.61 -5.61
C ILE A 189 -6.74 16.30 -6.03
N THR A 190 -7.60 17.31 -5.98
CA THR A 190 -8.91 17.23 -6.61
C THR A 190 -8.72 17.37 -8.13
N LEU A 191 -9.23 16.39 -8.88
CA LEU A 191 -9.15 16.36 -10.33
C LEU A 191 -10.46 16.85 -10.95
N SER A 192 -10.36 17.81 -11.87
CA SER A 192 -11.49 18.21 -12.73
C SER A 192 -11.79 17.11 -13.75
N GLU A 193 -12.99 17.13 -14.35
CA GLU A 193 -13.38 16.14 -15.36
C GLU A 193 -12.43 16.11 -16.57
N ILE A 194 -11.94 17.26 -17.02
CA ILE A 194 -10.95 17.35 -18.10
C ILE A 194 -9.62 16.71 -17.67
N GLU A 195 -9.17 16.95 -16.42
CA GLU A 195 -7.96 16.32 -15.88
C GLU A 195 -8.10 14.79 -15.82
N LYS A 196 -9.26 14.28 -15.39
CA LYS A 196 -9.57 12.83 -15.39
C LYS A 196 -9.54 12.26 -16.81
N GLN A 197 -10.20 12.91 -17.79
CA GLN A 197 -10.19 12.47 -19.19
C GLN A 197 -8.75 12.38 -19.74
N VAL A 198 -7.93 13.40 -19.50
CA VAL A 198 -6.51 13.41 -19.94
C VAL A 198 -5.73 12.27 -19.27
N ILE A 199 -6.01 11.95 -17.99
CA ILE A 199 -5.40 10.82 -17.28
C ILE A 199 -5.84 9.48 -17.89
N PHE A 200 -7.15 9.29 -18.16
CA PHE A 200 -7.65 8.08 -18.82
C PHE A 200 -7.03 7.85 -20.20
N CYS A 201 -6.88 8.90 -21.01
CA CYS A 201 -6.13 8.82 -22.28
C CYS A 201 -4.68 8.41 -22.05
N GLY A 202 -4.03 8.96 -21.02
CA GLY A 202 -2.68 8.59 -20.66
C GLY A 202 -2.52 7.14 -20.21
N LEU A 203 -3.51 6.59 -19.50
CA LEU A 203 -3.55 5.17 -19.11
C LEU A 203 -3.73 4.24 -20.31
N LYS A 204 -4.48 4.67 -21.33
CA LYS A 204 -4.60 3.96 -22.62
C LYS A 204 -3.32 4.06 -23.47
N GLY A 205 -2.32 4.83 -23.04
CA GLY A 205 -1.07 5.04 -23.79
C GLY A 205 -1.19 6.03 -24.95
N MET A 206 -2.26 6.81 -25.03
CA MET A 206 -2.52 7.75 -26.11
C MET A 206 -1.47 8.88 -26.17
N SER A 207 -1.07 9.24 -27.37
CA SER A 207 -0.23 10.41 -27.64
C SER A 207 -0.93 11.72 -27.27
N LEU A 208 -0.24 12.84 -27.37
CA LEU A 208 -0.83 14.17 -27.17
C LEU A 208 -1.88 14.48 -28.24
N GLN A 209 -1.61 14.10 -29.51
CA GLN A 209 -2.52 14.32 -30.62
C GLN A 209 -3.81 13.51 -30.45
N GLU A 210 -3.70 12.20 -30.23
CA GLU A 210 -4.85 11.31 -30.00
C GLU A 210 -5.67 11.75 -28.78
N THR A 211 -4.99 12.17 -27.69
CA THR A 211 -5.68 12.72 -26.51
C THR A 211 -6.46 13.98 -26.86
N ALA A 212 -5.89 14.88 -27.67
CA ALA A 212 -6.52 16.13 -28.07
C ALA A 212 -7.78 15.89 -28.91
N GLU A 213 -7.71 14.94 -29.83
CA GLU A 213 -8.83 14.50 -30.67
C GLU A 213 -9.93 13.85 -29.80
N GLU A 214 -9.58 12.91 -28.92
CA GLU A 214 -10.50 12.18 -28.05
C GLU A 214 -11.33 13.12 -27.15
N ILE A 215 -10.69 14.15 -26.58
CA ILE A 215 -11.37 15.09 -25.67
C ILE A 215 -11.85 16.38 -26.35
N CYS A 216 -11.80 16.43 -27.70
CA CYS A 216 -12.18 17.59 -28.51
C CYS A 216 -11.54 18.90 -28.03
N ARG A 217 -10.21 18.90 -27.84
CA ARG A 217 -9.40 20.06 -27.41
C ARG A 217 -8.15 20.21 -28.26
N GLY A 218 -7.55 21.40 -28.24
CA GLY A 218 -6.26 21.62 -28.92
C GLY A 218 -5.10 20.91 -28.19
N VAL A 219 -4.09 20.48 -28.95
CA VAL A 219 -2.89 19.80 -28.41
C VAL A 219 -2.19 20.62 -27.32
N ASP A 220 -2.13 21.95 -27.49
CA ASP A 220 -1.49 22.81 -26.47
C ASP A 220 -2.30 22.89 -25.16
N ALA A 221 -3.61 22.77 -25.24
CA ALA A 221 -4.45 22.66 -24.03
C ALA A 221 -4.14 21.37 -23.29
N VAL A 222 -4.02 20.23 -23.99
CA VAL A 222 -3.63 18.95 -23.39
C VAL A 222 -2.24 19.01 -22.75
N LYS A 223 -1.26 19.62 -23.46
CA LYS A 223 0.09 19.84 -22.90
C LYS A 223 0.04 20.67 -21.62
N LYS A 224 -0.77 21.73 -21.59
CA LYS A 224 -0.95 22.58 -20.39
C LYS A 224 -1.55 21.79 -19.24
N VAL A 225 -2.57 20.98 -19.49
CA VAL A 225 -3.18 20.11 -18.45
C VAL A 225 -2.15 19.13 -17.91
N ARG A 226 -1.45 18.36 -18.77
CA ARG A 226 -0.40 17.41 -18.33
C ARG A 226 0.68 18.11 -17.50
N ARG A 227 1.16 19.27 -17.92
CA ARG A 227 2.17 20.05 -17.17
C ARG A 227 1.66 20.48 -15.79
N ASN A 228 0.42 20.96 -15.71
CA ASN A 228 -0.19 21.38 -14.45
C ASN A 228 -0.36 20.20 -13.49
N LEU A 229 -0.79 19.04 -13.98
CA LEU A 229 -0.90 17.81 -13.21
C LEU A 229 0.45 17.36 -12.63
N LEU A 230 1.51 17.38 -13.44
CA LEU A 230 2.87 17.08 -12.98
C LEU A 230 3.34 18.07 -11.91
N LYS A 231 3.06 19.36 -12.10
CA LYS A 231 3.41 20.38 -11.09
C LYS A 231 2.66 20.19 -9.79
N LYS A 232 1.36 19.90 -9.85
CA LYS A 232 0.51 19.63 -8.66
C LYS A 232 0.97 18.40 -7.89
N SER A 233 1.40 17.34 -8.61
CA SER A 233 1.74 16.04 -8.01
C SER A 233 3.21 15.88 -7.62
N GLY A 234 4.08 16.75 -8.11
CA GLY A 234 5.53 16.61 -7.96
C GLY A 234 6.13 15.39 -8.70
N THR A 235 5.35 14.73 -9.58
CA THR A 235 5.85 13.59 -10.35
C THR A 235 6.69 14.04 -11.55
N LYS A 236 7.71 13.21 -11.90
CA LYS A 236 8.66 13.56 -12.97
C LYS A 236 8.12 13.36 -14.38
N ASN A 237 7.17 12.46 -14.57
CA ASN A 237 6.58 12.16 -15.87
C ASN A 237 5.11 11.78 -15.77
N PHE A 238 4.39 11.96 -16.87
CA PHE A 238 2.94 11.79 -16.91
C PHE A 238 2.49 10.33 -16.73
N ARG A 239 3.27 9.36 -17.23
CA ARG A 239 2.97 7.93 -17.04
C ARG A 239 2.99 7.53 -15.56
N SER A 240 4.04 7.95 -14.84
CA SER A 240 4.13 7.71 -13.40
C SER A 240 2.99 8.39 -12.63
N PHE A 241 2.58 9.58 -13.08
CA PHE A 241 1.42 10.27 -12.49
C PHE A 241 0.12 9.50 -12.72
N CYS A 242 -0.14 9.01 -13.93
CA CYS A 242 -1.32 8.19 -14.22
C CYS A 242 -1.35 6.91 -13.36
N GLN A 243 -0.22 6.23 -13.22
CA GLN A 243 -0.10 5.05 -12.36
C GLN A 243 -0.35 5.39 -10.89
N LEU A 244 0.14 6.54 -10.42
CA LEU A 244 -0.10 7.02 -9.06
C LEU A 244 -1.59 7.31 -8.84
N CYS A 245 -2.29 7.87 -9.82
CA CYS A 245 -3.73 8.11 -9.74
C CYS A 245 -4.52 6.80 -9.56
N LEU A 246 -4.17 5.75 -10.31
CA LEU A 246 -4.76 4.41 -10.12
C LEU A 246 -4.42 3.85 -8.74
N GLN A 247 -3.15 3.92 -8.35
CA GLN A 247 -2.66 3.36 -7.10
C GLN A 247 -3.34 4.00 -5.87
N HIS A 248 -3.68 5.27 -5.98
CA HIS A 248 -4.35 6.02 -4.90
C HIS A 248 -5.85 6.21 -5.13
N HIS A 249 -6.46 5.52 -6.11
CA HIS A 249 -7.90 5.64 -6.41
C HIS A 249 -8.35 7.11 -6.53
N LEU A 250 -7.63 7.91 -7.30
CA LEU A 250 -7.97 9.32 -7.56
C LEU A 250 -8.90 9.49 -8.77
N ILE A 251 -9.05 8.42 -9.51
CA ILE A 251 -9.91 8.29 -10.70
C ILE A 251 -10.64 6.98 -10.65
#